data_bc7cd31724fcacba2e47b9146ae2290f
#
_entry.id   bc7cd31724fcacba2e47b9146ae2290f
#
_cell.length_a   1.000
_cell.length_b   1.000
_cell.length_c   1.000
_cell.angle_alpha   90.00
_cell.angle_beta   90.00
_cell.angle_gamma   90.00
#
_symmetry.space_group_name_H-M   'P 1'
#
loop_
_entity.id
_entity.type
_entity.pdbx_description
1 polymer ?
#
loop_
_entity_poly.entity_id
_entity_poly.type
_entity_poly.pdbx_seq_one_letter_code
_entity_poly.pdbx_strand_id
1 'polypeptide(L)'
;VRLAAARLPGPIRLTGHSAGGQIVARLAGMDWDGRLARVVSISPVADLVPLMQTQMQDDFQLTADEAMSESPVHAPAPDVPVTVWVGADERPVFIEQAQALGSAWGCSVTLAPDQHHFNVIDGLADADSPLTQALFS
;
A
#
# COMPACT_ATOMS: atom_id res chain seq x y z
N VAL A 1 7.62 -10.30 -7.88
CA VAL A 1 7.23 -10.62 -6.50
C VAL A 1 6.85 -12.09 -6.38
N ARG A 2 5.84 -12.61 -7.12
CA ARG A 2 5.37 -14.01 -6.99
C ARG A 2 6.46 -15.05 -7.24
N LEU A 3 7.33 -14.85 -8.24
CA LEU A 3 8.46 -15.77 -8.51
C LEU A 3 9.46 -15.83 -7.35
N ALA A 4 9.71 -14.71 -6.69
CA ALA A 4 10.56 -14.69 -5.49
C ALA A 4 9.86 -15.38 -4.32
N ALA A 5 8.58 -15.08 -4.08
CA ALA A 5 7.79 -15.69 -3.03
C ALA A 5 7.69 -17.22 -3.16
N ALA A 6 7.60 -17.76 -4.39
CA ALA A 6 7.56 -19.20 -4.64
C ALA A 6 8.85 -19.93 -4.20
N ARG A 7 9.97 -19.21 -4.03
CA ARG A 7 11.26 -19.76 -3.60
C ARG A 7 11.51 -19.62 -2.09
N LEU A 8 10.64 -18.90 -1.38
CA LEU A 8 10.76 -18.68 0.06
C LEU A 8 9.79 -19.59 0.81
N PRO A 9 10.22 -20.31 1.84
CA PRO A 9 9.33 -21.09 2.70
C PRO A 9 8.55 -20.17 3.66
N GLY A 10 7.40 -20.67 4.14
CA GLY A 10 6.63 -20.02 5.21
C GLY A 10 5.69 -18.90 4.74
N PRO A 11 5.12 -18.17 5.70
CA PRO A 11 4.17 -17.09 5.43
C PRO A 11 4.84 -15.89 4.74
N ILE A 12 4.08 -15.23 3.89
CA ILE A 12 4.50 -14.04 3.16
C ILE A 12 3.85 -12.81 3.78
N ARG A 13 4.63 -11.76 3.95
CA ARG A 13 4.16 -10.44 4.32
C ARG A 13 4.56 -9.45 3.24
N LEU A 14 3.60 -8.66 2.79
CA LEU A 14 3.84 -7.67 1.75
C LEU A 14 3.92 -6.27 2.36
N THR A 15 4.94 -5.54 2.00
CA THR A 15 5.01 -4.09 2.26
C THR A 15 5.59 -3.37 1.06
N GLY A 16 5.19 -2.14 0.90
CA GLY A 16 5.66 -1.26 -0.17
C GLY A 16 5.27 0.17 0.11
N HIS A 17 6.06 1.10 -0.40
CA HIS A 17 5.91 2.52 -0.17
C HIS A 17 5.53 3.26 -1.46
N SER A 18 4.66 4.25 -1.37
CA SER A 18 4.24 5.11 -2.48
C SER A 18 3.63 4.28 -3.63
N ALA A 19 4.22 4.29 -4.83
CA ALA A 19 3.87 3.37 -5.92
C ALA A 19 4.00 1.89 -5.52
N GLY A 20 5.02 1.55 -4.69
CA GLY A 20 5.15 0.22 -4.10
C GLY A 20 4.00 -0.12 -3.15
N GLY A 21 3.42 0.87 -2.47
CA GLY A 21 2.21 0.73 -1.65
C GLY A 21 1.00 0.34 -2.50
N GLN A 22 0.81 0.98 -3.65
CA GLN A 22 -0.19 0.60 -4.64
C GLN A 22 0.01 -0.84 -5.13
N ILE A 23 1.27 -1.19 -5.52
CA ILE A 23 1.59 -2.52 -6.03
C ILE A 23 1.27 -3.61 -4.99
N VAL A 24 1.66 -3.46 -3.72
CA VAL A 24 1.37 -4.49 -2.70
C VAL A 24 -0.11 -4.59 -2.38
N ALA A 25 -0.84 -3.48 -2.42
CA ALA A 25 -2.28 -3.47 -2.29
C ALA A 25 -2.96 -4.25 -3.44
N ARG A 26 -2.54 -4.03 -4.68
CA ARG A 26 -3.04 -4.81 -5.84
C ARG A 26 -2.67 -6.30 -5.73
N LEU A 27 -1.43 -6.60 -5.33
CA LEU A 27 -0.97 -7.98 -5.15
C LEU A 27 -1.72 -8.71 -4.04
N ALA A 28 -2.24 -8.01 -3.03
CA ALA A 28 -2.98 -8.60 -1.91
C ALA A 28 -4.23 -9.37 -2.36
N GLY A 29 -4.89 -8.94 -3.44
CA GLY A 29 -6.05 -9.62 -4.02
C GLY A 29 -5.72 -10.82 -4.92
N MET A 30 -4.44 -11.16 -5.08
CA MET A 30 -4.02 -12.31 -5.89
C MET A 30 -3.99 -13.60 -5.05
N ASP A 31 -4.04 -14.75 -5.75
CA ASP A 31 -3.85 -16.03 -5.09
C ASP A 31 -2.39 -16.22 -4.65
N TRP A 32 -2.20 -16.54 -3.38
CA TRP A 32 -0.92 -16.79 -2.70
C TRP A 32 -0.83 -18.20 -2.12
N ASP A 33 -1.68 -19.13 -2.55
CA ASP A 33 -1.76 -20.49 -2.03
C ASP A 33 -1.93 -20.52 -0.48
N GLY A 34 -2.71 -19.58 0.06
CA GLY A 34 -2.95 -19.42 1.51
C GLY A 34 -1.74 -18.91 2.31
N ARG A 35 -0.68 -18.48 1.65
CA ARG A 35 0.58 -18.08 2.29
C ARG A 35 0.65 -16.60 2.65
N LEU A 36 -0.18 -15.75 2.04
CA LEU A 36 -0.21 -14.34 2.41
C LEU A 36 -0.75 -14.20 3.83
N ALA A 37 0.06 -13.66 4.73
CA ALA A 37 -0.29 -13.50 6.14
C ALA A 37 -0.66 -12.06 6.50
N ARG A 38 -0.09 -11.06 5.80
CA ARG A 38 -0.30 -9.66 6.14
C ARG A 38 0.13 -8.72 5.01
N VAL A 39 -0.50 -7.55 4.97
CA VAL A 39 -0.13 -6.44 4.09
C VAL A 39 0.01 -5.15 4.89
N VAL A 40 1.12 -4.44 4.71
CA VAL A 40 1.28 -3.05 5.18
C VAL A 40 1.57 -2.19 3.97
N SER A 41 0.59 -1.38 3.58
CA SER A 41 0.70 -0.46 2.45
C SER A 41 1.08 0.93 2.97
N ILE A 42 2.27 1.41 2.63
CA ILE A 42 2.83 2.64 3.18
C ILE A 42 2.64 3.77 2.17
N SER A 43 1.95 4.83 2.58
CA SER A 43 1.67 6.04 1.78
C SER A 43 1.24 5.71 0.34
N PRO A 44 0.25 4.82 0.16
CA PRO A 44 -0.08 4.28 -1.16
C PRO A 44 -0.65 5.34 -2.09
N VAL A 45 -0.44 5.15 -3.38
CA VAL A 45 -1.26 5.76 -4.41
C VAL A 45 -2.44 4.81 -4.67
N ALA A 46 -3.50 4.97 -3.89
CA ALA A 46 -4.60 4.01 -3.82
C ALA A 46 -5.68 4.22 -4.91
N ASP A 47 -5.81 5.45 -5.40
CA ASP A 47 -6.67 5.82 -6.54
C ASP A 47 -5.80 6.48 -7.61
N LEU A 48 -5.74 5.87 -8.78
CA LEU A 48 -4.94 6.36 -9.92
C LEU A 48 -5.72 7.35 -10.80
N VAL A 49 -7.03 7.41 -10.68
CA VAL A 49 -7.86 8.30 -11.53
C VAL A 49 -7.44 9.76 -11.41
N PRO A 50 -7.19 10.33 -10.21
CA PRO A 50 -6.72 11.70 -10.09
C PRO A 50 -5.36 11.97 -10.75
N LEU A 51 -4.48 10.96 -10.89
CA LEU A 51 -3.18 11.11 -11.54
C LEU A 51 -3.30 11.47 -13.03
N MET A 52 -4.39 11.04 -13.68
CA MET A 52 -4.65 11.38 -15.08
C MET A 52 -4.79 12.89 -15.32
N GLN A 53 -5.02 13.68 -14.26
CA GLN A 53 -5.14 15.15 -14.32
C GLN A 53 -3.83 15.86 -13.97
N THR A 54 -2.74 15.12 -13.77
CA THR A 54 -1.42 15.65 -13.43
C THR A 54 -0.44 15.53 -14.59
N GLN A 55 0.68 16.23 -14.52
CA GLN A 55 1.78 16.10 -15.51
C GLN A 55 2.35 14.67 -15.58
N MET A 56 2.15 13.85 -14.56
CA MET A 56 2.58 12.44 -14.56
C MET A 56 1.87 11.62 -15.65
N GLN A 57 0.71 12.09 -16.13
CA GLN A 57 -0.01 11.43 -17.21
C GLN A 57 0.77 11.44 -18.53
N ASP A 58 1.61 12.43 -18.76
CA ASP A 58 2.47 12.52 -19.97
C ASP A 58 3.43 11.31 -20.02
N ASP A 59 3.90 10.85 -18.86
CA ASP A 59 4.80 9.69 -18.73
C ASP A 59 4.03 8.37 -18.63
N PHE A 60 2.97 8.33 -17.85
CA PHE A 60 2.23 7.08 -17.55
C PHE A 60 1.30 6.66 -18.69
N GLN A 61 0.72 7.62 -19.40
CA GLN A 61 -0.24 7.39 -20.49
C GLN A 61 -1.38 6.43 -20.09
N LEU A 62 -1.86 6.55 -18.85
CA LEU A 62 -2.95 5.72 -18.33
C LEU A 62 -4.22 5.95 -19.12
N THR A 63 -4.89 4.88 -19.50
CA THR A 63 -6.29 4.93 -19.92
C THR A 63 -7.21 4.98 -18.71
N ALA A 64 -8.45 5.43 -18.90
CA ALA A 64 -9.44 5.46 -17.82
C ALA A 64 -9.71 4.06 -17.25
N ASP A 65 -9.76 3.05 -18.12
CA ASP A 65 -9.97 1.65 -17.71
C ASP A 65 -8.79 1.11 -16.90
N GLU A 66 -7.56 1.41 -17.28
CA GLU A 66 -6.36 1.05 -16.51
C GLU A 66 -6.34 1.77 -15.17
N ALA A 67 -6.59 3.09 -15.14
CA ALA A 67 -6.65 3.84 -13.90
C ALA A 67 -7.68 3.25 -12.92
N MET A 68 -8.86 2.89 -13.39
CA MET A 68 -9.90 2.25 -12.57
C MET A 68 -9.49 0.84 -12.13
N SER A 69 -9.05 -0.02 -13.04
CA SER A 69 -8.75 -1.42 -12.74
C SER A 69 -7.51 -1.60 -11.86
N GLU A 70 -6.55 -0.68 -11.94
CA GLU A 70 -5.31 -0.72 -11.18
C GLU A 70 -5.36 0.09 -9.86
N SER A 71 -6.48 0.76 -9.57
CA SER A 71 -6.69 1.47 -8.30
C SER A 71 -7.17 0.50 -7.21
N PRO A 72 -6.37 0.28 -6.14
CA PRO A 72 -6.76 -0.60 -5.04
C PRO A 72 -8.09 -0.24 -4.38
N VAL A 73 -8.46 1.03 -4.31
CA VAL A 73 -9.73 1.48 -3.72
C VAL A 73 -10.97 0.89 -4.40
N HIS A 74 -10.86 0.45 -5.65
CA HIS A 74 -11.95 -0.17 -6.42
C HIS A 74 -11.90 -1.69 -6.38
N ALA A 75 -10.85 -2.28 -5.80
CA ALA A 75 -10.72 -3.72 -5.66
C ALA A 75 -11.36 -4.22 -4.35
N PRO A 76 -11.82 -5.48 -4.31
CA PRO A 76 -12.26 -6.09 -3.05
C PRO A 76 -11.13 -6.11 -2.02
N ALA A 77 -11.49 -5.94 -0.75
CA ALA A 77 -10.54 -6.12 0.34
C ALA A 77 -10.02 -7.58 0.36
N PRO A 78 -8.72 -7.80 0.61
CA PRO A 78 -8.18 -9.16 0.73
C PRO A 78 -8.61 -9.82 2.06
N ASP A 79 -8.65 -11.15 2.09
CA ASP A 79 -8.96 -11.95 3.28
C ASP A 79 -7.77 -12.10 4.26
N VAL A 80 -6.96 -11.05 4.38
CA VAL A 80 -5.81 -11.02 5.30
C VAL A 80 -5.75 -9.67 6.01
N PRO A 81 -5.14 -9.60 7.21
CA PRO A 81 -4.99 -8.33 7.89
C PRO A 81 -4.21 -7.32 7.04
N VAL A 82 -4.79 -6.12 6.89
CA VAL A 82 -4.19 -5.00 6.18
C VAL A 82 -4.03 -3.83 7.14
N THR A 83 -2.91 -3.15 7.07
CA THR A 83 -2.70 -1.83 7.65
C THR A 83 -2.26 -0.87 6.56
N VAL A 84 -2.90 0.28 6.48
CA VAL A 84 -2.42 1.41 5.70
C VAL A 84 -1.63 2.31 6.64
N TRP A 85 -0.40 2.63 6.26
CA TRP A 85 0.50 3.46 7.06
C TRP A 85 0.84 4.72 6.29
N VAL A 86 0.76 5.90 6.91
CA VAL A 86 1.06 7.17 6.26
C VAL A 86 1.64 8.16 7.27
N GLY A 87 2.58 8.99 6.86
CA GLY A 87 3.13 10.03 7.70
C GLY A 87 2.13 11.16 7.95
N ALA A 88 2.07 11.66 9.19
CA ALA A 88 1.15 12.75 9.55
C ALA A 88 1.54 14.09 8.91
N ASP A 89 2.82 14.26 8.55
CA ASP A 89 3.36 15.47 7.90
C ASP A 89 3.48 15.31 6.37
N GLU A 90 2.80 14.34 5.79
CA GLU A 90 2.73 14.20 4.33
C GLU A 90 1.81 15.24 3.71
N ARG A 91 1.94 15.44 2.40
CA ARG A 91 0.98 16.26 1.64
C ARG A 91 -0.42 15.70 1.83
N PRO A 92 -1.45 16.55 1.97
CA PRO A 92 -2.83 16.11 2.19
C PRO A 92 -3.30 15.01 1.24
N VAL A 93 -2.89 15.07 -0.03
CA VAL A 93 -3.27 14.07 -1.03
C VAL A 93 -2.84 12.65 -0.65
N PHE A 94 -1.68 12.44 -0.02
CA PHE A 94 -1.26 11.10 0.41
C PHE A 94 -2.05 10.61 1.62
N ILE A 95 -2.39 11.52 2.54
CA ILE A 95 -3.24 11.21 3.69
C ILE A 95 -4.65 10.83 3.19
N GLU A 96 -5.20 11.59 2.25
CA GLU A 96 -6.50 11.32 1.63
C GLU A 96 -6.52 9.97 0.90
N GLN A 97 -5.47 9.65 0.14
CA GLN A 97 -5.30 8.36 -0.54
C GLN A 97 -5.25 7.19 0.45
N ALA A 98 -4.51 7.34 1.55
CA ALA A 98 -4.43 6.34 2.60
C ALA A 98 -5.80 6.13 3.29
N GLN A 99 -6.50 7.21 3.60
CA GLN A 99 -7.83 7.17 4.21
C GLN A 99 -8.88 6.57 3.26
N ALA A 100 -8.81 6.88 1.97
CA ALA A 100 -9.68 6.30 0.95
C ALA A 100 -9.52 4.77 0.89
N LEU A 101 -8.28 4.26 0.88
CA LEU A 101 -8.02 2.83 0.90
C LEU A 101 -8.50 2.18 2.19
N GLY A 102 -8.21 2.79 3.34
CA GLY A 102 -8.68 2.30 4.64
C GLY A 102 -10.20 2.20 4.71
N SER A 103 -10.88 3.21 4.19
CA SER A 103 -12.35 3.25 4.12
C SER A 103 -12.91 2.19 3.17
N ALA A 104 -12.33 2.06 1.97
CA ALA A 104 -12.79 1.10 0.96
C ALA A 104 -12.65 -0.35 1.43
N TRP A 105 -11.58 -0.66 2.17
CA TRP A 105 -11.30 -2.02 2.65
C TRP A 105 -11.70 -2.28 4.10
N GLY A 106 -12.20 -1.28 4.82
CA GLY A 106 -12.55 -1.42 6.24
C GLY A 106 -11.35 -1.79 7.11
N CYS A 107 -10.14 -1.34 6.75
CA CYS A 107 -8.90 -1.66 7.46
C CYS A 107 -8.34 -0.43 8.21
N SER A 108 -7.39 -0.69 9.12
CA SER A 108 -6.80 0.37 9.94
C SER A 108 -5.90 1.30 9.11
N VAL A 109 -5.98 2.60 9.39
CA VAL A 109 -5.06 3.62 8.89
C VAL A 109 -4.28 4.18 10.07
N THR A 110 -2.95 4.09 10.01
CA THR A 110 -2.06 4.67 11.00
C THR A 110 -1.44 5.94 10.45
N LEU A 111 -1.67 7.07 11.12
CA LEU A 111 -0.94 8.31 10.87
C LEU A 111 0.29 8.35 11.79
N ALA A 112 1.46 8.21 11.21
CA ALA A 112 2.72 8.21 11.95
C ALA A 112 3.16 9.66 12.25
N PRO A 113 3.24 10.06 13.53
CA PRO A 113 3.58 11.44 13.90
C PRO A 113 5.00 11.79 13.45
N ASP A 114 5.23 13.06 13.13
CA ASP A 114 6.54 13.63 12.76
C ASP A 114 7.19 12.94 11.54
N GLN A 115 6.39 12.30 10.68
CA GLN A 115 6.87 11.62 9.49
C GLN A 115 6.25 12.21 8.22
N HIS A 116 7.11 12.45 7.25
CA HIS A 116 6.76 12.87 5.91
C HIS A 116 6.98 11.73 4.90
N HIS A 117 6.62 11.94 3.64
CA HIS A 117 6.62 10.91 2.60
C HIS A 117 7.94 10.13 2.42
N PHE A 118 9.07 10.72 2.75
CA PHE A 118 10.38 10.08 2.52
C PHE A 118 10.96 9.38 3.75
N ASN A 119 10.66 9.86 4.98
CA ASN A 119 11.15 9.24 6.20
C ASN A 119 10.15 8.28 6.85
N VAL A 120 8.92 8.22 6.36
CA VAL A 120 7.86 7.32 6.86
C VAL A 120 8.27 5.83 6.82
N ILE A 121 9.23 5.48 5.98
CA ILE A 121 9.77 4.11 5.86
C ILE A 121 10.98 3.83 6.76
N ASP A 122 11.55 4.83 7.41
CA ASP A 122 12.80 4.67 8.19
C ASP A 122 12.64 3.64 9.32
N GLY A 123 11.43 3.50 9.85
CA GLY A 123 11.11 2.47 10.84
C GLY A 123 11.36 1.04 10.38
N LEU A 124 11.41 0.77 9.07
CA LEU A 124 11.74 -0.57 8.55
C LEU A 124 13.20 -1.00 8.83
N ALA A 125 14.07 -0.05 9.18
CA ALA A 125 15.45 -0.32 9.56
C ALA A 125 15.59 -0.75 11.03
N ASP A 126 14.53 -0.63 11.83
CA ASP A 126 14.50 -0.98 13.25
C ASP A 126 13.44 -2.06 13.50
N ALA A 127 13.88 -3.21 14.02
CA ALA A 127 13.02 -4.36 14.31
C ALA A 127 11.94 -4.04 15.37
N ASP A 128 12.23 -3.13 16.29
CA ASP A 128 11.35 -2.77 17.39
C ASP A 128 10.45 -1.57 17.07
N SER A 129 10.59 -0.98 15.91
CA SER A 129 9.75 0.15 15.48
C SER A 129 8.28 -0.25 15.33
N PRO A 130 7.34 0.67 15.58
CA PRO A 130 5.91 0.40 15.36
C PRO A 130 5.58 -0.04 13.92
N LEU A 131 6.28 0.50 12.93
CA LEU A 131 6.08 0.14 11.52
C LEU A 131 6.52 -1.30 11.26
N THR A 132 7.70 -1.71 11.72
CA THR A 132 8.18 -3.08 11.57
C THR A 132 7.29 -4.05 12.36
N GLN A 133 6.90 -3.70 13.59
CA GLN A 133 5.98 -4.51 14.37
C GLN A 133 4.61 -4.67 13.68
N ALA A 134 4.13 -3.66 12.97
CA ALA A 134 2.89 -3.77 12.19
C ALA A 134 2.96 -4.82 11.08
N LEU A 135 4.14 -5.20 10.60
CA LEU A 135 4.32 -6.29 9.63
C LEU A 135 4.24 -7.68 10.25
N PHE A 136 4.53 -7.79 11.54
CA PHE A 136 4.67 -9.08 12.24
C PHE A 136 3.58 -9.37 13.27
N SER A 137 2.68 -8.39 13.50
CA SER A 137 1.53 -8.53 14.42
C SER A 137 0.42 -9.40 13.85
#